data_1debb98f475848803a7fa3514fae9aa6
#
_entry.id   1debb98f475848803a7fa3514fae9aa6
#
_cell.length_a   1.000
_cell.length_b   1.000
_cell.length_c   1.000
_cell.angle_alpha   90.00
_cell.angle_beta   90.00
_cell.angle_gamma   90.00
#
_symmetry.space_group_name_H-M   'P 1'
#
loop_
_entity.id
_entity.type
_entity.pdbx_description
1 polymer ?
#
loop_
_entity_poly.entity_id
_entity_poly.type
_entity_poly.pdbx_seq_one_letter_code
_entity_poly.pdbx_strand_id
1 'polypeptide(L)'
;MIKPEGAGPYPGVVLVAGSGPTDRDWNSPLLPGTNGSGRLLAEALGRAGFASLRYDKRASGPHVRETIPLLIGAITMQSHVDELAGAIRTLAEQPGTRRDRIFALGNSEGTLHALNYQVHDPGIPLAGLVLTGPPGRSVGAVTRSQLAAQATGFPNGGQLLGLYDAAVARFLAGQPAAPDPALPVGVRFLISALENPANLPFACELWTADAAAPLRDVRVPVLIVIGKKDLQVDWQADGEPLQRASAGRTDVSFLFPENANHVLKHEPRPRDELEQAEAMNRYNASDASLDPEAVADIVAWLGARSP
;
A
#
# COMPACT_ATOMS: atom_id res chain seq x y z
N MET A 1 15.43 2.03 -10.88
CA MET A 1 16.25 1.19 -10.02
C MET A 1 17.37 2.01 -9.39
N ILE A 2 17.70 1.76 -8.14
CA ILE A 2 18.88 2.32 -7.47
C ILE A 2 19.79 1.14 -7.09
N LYS A 3 21.09 1.29 -7.31
CA LYS A 3 22.11 0.33 -6.85
C LYS A 3 23.02 1.03 -5.83
N PRO A 4 23.47 0.33 -4.79
CA PRO A 4 24.52 0.83 -3.90
C PRO A 4 25.84 1.08 -4.66
N GLU A 5 26.74 1.84 -4.06
CA GLU A 5 28.08 1.97 -4.57
C GLU A 5 28.90 0.68 -4.37
N GLY A 6 29.81 0.38 -5.30
CA GLY A 6 30.69 -0.80 -5.26
C GLY A 6 30.28 -1.91 -6.24
N ALA A 7 30.86 -3.09 -6.06
CA ALA A 7 30.70 -4.20 -7.02
C ALA A 7 29.58 -5.21 -6.68
N GLY A 8 29.01 -5.15 -5.48
CA GLY A 8 28.05 -6.15 -4.99
C GLY A 8 28.74 -7.42 -4.46
N PRO A 9 28.02 -8.52 -4.24
CA PRO A 9 26.59 -8.67 -4.49
C PRO A 9 25.71 -8.00 -3.42
N TYR A 10 24.60 -7.36 -3.85
CA TYR A 10 23.67 -6.64 -2.96
C TYR A 10 22.38 -7.44 -2.75
N PRO A 11 21.80 -7.42 -1.54
CA PRO A 11 20.40 -7.80 -1.37
C PRO A 11 19.49 -6.83 -2.14
N GLY A 12 18.34 -7.31 -2.61
CA GLY A 12 17.41 -6.55 -3.42
C GLY A 12 16.08 -6.28 -2.73
N VAL A 13 15.50 -5.10 -2.96
CA VAL A 13 14.15 -4.75 -2.48
C VAL A 13 13.31 -4.25 -3.62
N VAL A 14 12.15 -4.88 -3.88
CA VAL A 14 11.13 -4.35 -4.78
C VAL A 14 10.15 -3.53 -3.98
N LEU A 15 9.94 -2.27 -4.39
CA LEU A 15 9.01 -1.33 -3.75
C LEU A 15 7.67 -1.34 -4.51
N VAL A 16 6.59 -1.65 -3.80
CA VAL A 16 5.23 -1.82 -4.35
C VAL A 16 4.34 -0.69 -3.86
N ALA A 17 3.84 0.11 -4.79
CA ALA A 17 3.02 1.28 -4.49
C ALA A 17 1.63 0.91 -3.96
N GLY A 18 1.04 1.83 -3.18
CA GLY A 18 -0.34 1.75 -2.68
C GLY A 18 -1.42 2.00 -3.74
N SER A 19 -2.66 2.22 -3.31
CA SER A 19 -3.86 2.35 -4.16
C SER A 19 -3.83 3.52 -5.13
N GLY A 20 -4.67 3.40 -6.16
CA GLY A 20 -4.89 4.44 -7.17
C GLY A 20 -3.80 4.50 -8.25
N PRO A 21 -3.82 5.53 -9.10
CA PRO A 21 -2.87 5.72 -10.20
C PRO A 21 -1.50 6.22 -9.68
N THR A 22 -0.97 5.54 -8.67
CA THR A 22 0.26 5.87 -7.97
C THR A 22 1.46 5.37 -8.77
N ASP A 23 2.38 6.28 -9.09
CA ASP A 23 3.57 5.99 -9.88
C ASP A 23 4.67 5.28 -9.07
N ARG A 24 5.79 4.98 -9.75
CA ARG A 24 6.96 4.30 -9.14
C ARG A 24 7.57 5.03 -7.96
N ASP A 25 7.40 6.34 -7.86
CA ASP A 25 7.93 7.17 -6.79
C ASP A 25 6.93 7.33 -5.62
N TRP A 26 5.76 6.71 -5.78
CA TRP A 26 4.61 6.80 -4.89
C TRP A 26 3.97 8.19 -4.89
N ASN A 27 4.05 8.91 -6.00
CA ASN A 27 3.24 10.08 -6.24
C ASN A 27 1.90 9.68 -6.87
N SER A 28 0.86 10.40 -6.53
CA SER A 28 -0.46 10.24 -7.14
C SER A 28 -0.86 11.54 -7.86
N PRO A 29 -1.38 11.50 -9.10
CA PRO A 29 -1.90 12.69 -9.76
C PRO A 29 -3.13 13.28 -9.06
N LEU A 30 -3.70 12.57 -8.09
CA LEU A 30 -4.82 13.02 -7.26
C LEU A 30 -4.39 13.84 -6.04
N LEU A 31 -3.08 13.92 -5.76
CA LEU A 31 -2.50 14.60 -4.61
C LEU A 31 -1.44 15.61 -5.07
N PRO A 32 -1.31 16.75 -4.39
CA PRO A 32 -0.29 17.73 -4.75
C PRO A 32 1.13 17.25 -4.41
N GLY A 33 2.12 17.76 -5.18
CA GLY A 33 3.54 17.51 -4.95
C GLY A 33 4.09 16.26 -5.62
N THR A 34 5.43 16.16 -5.62
CA THR A 34 6.19 15.09 -6.29
C THR A 34 7.32 14.51 -5.44
N ASN A 35 7.30 14.76 -4.13
CA ASN A 35 8.30 14.25 -3.19
C ASN A 35 7.87 12.87 -2.62
N GLY A 36 7.64 11.90 -3.52
CA GLY A 36 7.09 10.59 -3.19
C GLY A 36 7.98 9.74 -2.30
N SER A 37 7.36 9.04 -1.37
CA SER A 37 8.05 8.19 -0.37
C SER A 37 8.76 7.00 -1.01
N GLY A 38 8.26 6.47 -2.12
CA GLY A 38 8.91 5.36 -2.83
C GLY A 38 10.31 5.72 -3.33
N ARG A 39 10.50 6.95 -3.85
CA ARG A 39 11.82 7.46 -4.24
C ARG A 39 12.73 7.62 -3.03
N LEU A 40 12.24 8.26 -1.97
CA LEU A 40 13.03 8.51 -0.76
C LEU A 40 13.45 7.22 -0.05
N LEU A 41 12.54 6.22 0.01
CA LEU A 41 12.86 4.89 0.54
C LEU A 41 13.92 4.19 -0.29
N ALA A 42 13.83 4.24 -1.63
CA ALA A 42 14.83 3.64 -2.51
C ALA A 42 16.21 4.29 -2.34
N GLU A 43 16.26 5.61 -2.13
CA GLU A 43 17.49 6.33 -1.83
C GLU A 43 18.07 5.93 -0.45
N ALA A 44 17.22 5.78 0.58
CA ALA A 44 17.63 5.33 1.89
C ALA A 44 18.17 3.88 1.86
N LEU A 45 17.47 2.99 1.15
CA LEU A 45 17.90 1.61 0.94
C LEU A 45 19.24 1.53 0.19
N GLY A 46 19.42 2.38 -0.84
CA GLY A 46 20.67 2.46 -1.59
C GLY A 46 21.86 2.85 -0.68
N ARG A 47 21.68 3.85 0.18
CA ARG A 47 22.69 4.23 1.18
C ARG A 47 22.98 3.14 2.22
N ALA A 48 21.98 2.29 2.48
CA ALA A 48 22.10 1.17 3.41
C ALA A 48 22.63 -0.14 2.76
N GLY A 49 23.03 -0.11 1.49
CA GLY A 49 23.62 -1.26 0.81
C GLY A 49 22.64 -2.19 0.10
N PHE A 50 21.39 -1.77 -0.11
CA PHE A 50 20.35 -2.54 -0.82
C PHE A 50 20.17 -2.04 -2.25
N ALA A 51 20.19 -2.93 -3.23
CA ALA A 51 19.68 -2.63 -4.55
C ALA A 51 18.15 -2.53 -4.49
N SER A 52 17.54 -1.54 -5.14
CA SER A 52 16.08 -1.40 -5.13
C SER A 52 15.50 -1.16 -6.51
N LEU A 53 14.31 -1.72 -6.74
CA LEU A 53 13.53 -1.54 -7.95
C LEU A 53 12.15 -1.00 -7.61
N ARG A 54 11.73 0.05 -8.32
CA ARG A 54 10.38 0.64 -8.30
C ARG A 54 9.81 0.58 -9.71
N TYR A 55 8.53 0.36 -9.82
CA TYR A 55 7.85 0.27 -11.12
C TYR A 55 6.52 1.04 -11.09
N ASP A 56 6.07 1.51 -12.23
CA ASP A 56 4.73 2.05 -12.40
C ASP A 56 3.75 0.88 -12.52
N LYS A 57 2.75 0.84 -11.67
CA LYS A 57 1.64 -0.12 -11.81
C LYS A 57 0.89 0.15 -13.11
N ARG A 58 0.15 -0.83 -13.61
CA ARG A 58 -0.78 -0.60 -14.72
C ARG A 58 -1.77 0.53 -14.35
N ALA A 59 -2.17 1.30 -15.35
CA ALA A 59 -2.95 2.52 -15.19
C ALA A 59 -2.26 3.64 -14.36
N SER A 60 -0.92 3.63 -14.27
CA SER A 60 -0.14 4.71 -13.67
C SER A 60 1.10 5.08 -14.50
N GLY A 61 1.79 6.14 -14.08
CA GLY A 61 3.03 6.58 -14.72
C GLY A 61 2.82 7.31 -16.05
N PRO A 62 3.91 7.57 -16.80
CA PRO A 62 3.88 8.46 -17.96
C PRO A 62 3.11 7.90 -19.17
N HIS A 63 2.93 6.57 -19.27
CA HIS A 63 2.28 5.89 -20.40
C HIS A 63 0.79 5.57 -20.14
N VAL A 64 0.21 6.10 -19.08
CA VAL A 64 -1.17 5.77 -18.66
C VAL A 64 -2.21 6.02 -19.76
N ARG A 65 -2.07 7.09 -20.54
CA ARG A 65 -3.03 7.43 -21.62
C ARG A 65 -3.02 6.41 -22.76
N GLU A 66 -1.87 5.80 -23.02
CA GLU A 66 -1.68 4.80 -24.07
C GLU A 66 -2.14 3.42 -23.62
N THR A 67 -1.97 3.12 -22.33
CA THR A 67 -2.21 1.78 -21.77
C THR A 67 -3.64 1.58 -21.25
N ILE A 68 -4.31 2.61 -20.73
CA ILE A 68 -5.69 2.49 -20.19
C ILE A 68 -6.65 1.81 -21.17
N PRO A 69 -6.72 2.17 -22.47
CA PRO A 69 -7.66 1.51 -23.39
C PRO A 69 -7.44 0.01 -23.52
N LEU A 70 -6.22 -0.47 -23.30
CA LEU A 70 -5.84 -1.88 -23.37
C LEU A 70 -6.14 -2.64 -22.07
N LEU A 71 -6.40 -1.90 -20.97
CA LEU A 71 -6.56 -2.45 -19.63
C LEU A 71 -8.04 -2.55 -19.19
N ILE A 72 -8.96 -2.03 -19.98
CA ILE A 72 -10.40 -2.08 -19.64
C ILE A 72 -10.86 -3.53 -19.50
N GLY A 73 -11.38 -3.89 -18.31
CA GLY A 73 -11.82 -5.24 -17.98
C GLY A 73 -10.69 -6.26 -17.76
N ALA A 74 -9.42 -5.84 -17.81
CA ALA A 74 -8.25 -6.71 -17.66
C ALA A 74 -7.45 -6.48 -16.37
N ILE A 75 -7.82 -5.50 -15.55
CA ILE A 75 -7.16 -5.28 -14.26
C ILE A 75 -7.81 -6.17 -13.21
N THR A 76 -6.99 -7.02 -12.59
CA THR A 76 -7.36 -7.96 -11.52
C THR A 76 -6.32 -7.90 -10.41
N MET A 77 -6.62 -8.46 -9.24
CA MET A 77 -5.61 -8.67 -8.20
C MET A 77 -4.44 -9.49 -8.75
N GLN A 78 -4.71 -10.55 -9.52
CA GLN A 78 -3.69 -11.38 -10.14
C GLN A 78 -2.81 -10.59 -11.10
N SER A 79 -3.37 -9.68 -11.89
CA SER A 79 -2.58 -8.88 -12.82
C SER A 79 -1.55 -7.98 -12.14
N HIS A 80 -1.83 -7.48 -10.93
CA HIS A 80 -0.87 -6.76 -10.11
C HIS A 80 0.18 -7.68 -9.48
N VAL A 81 -0.19 -8.90 -9.12
CA VAL A 81 0.76 -9.94 -8.69
C VAL A 81 1.73 -10.29 -9.82
N ASP A 82 1.24 -10.40 -11.06
CA ASP A 82 2.07 -10.67 -12.25
C ASP A 82 3.07 -9.54 -12.54
N GLU A 83 2.65 -8.27 -12.33
CA GLU A 83 3.56 -7.11 -12.43
C GLU A 83 4.66 -7.18 -11.38
N LEU A 84 4.31 -7.48 -10.14
CA LEU A 84 5.28 -7.65 -9.06
C LEU A 84 6.24 -8.81 -9.37
N ALA A 85 5.74 -9.94 -9.89
CA ALA A 85 6.56 -11.06 -10.32
C ALA A 85 7.58 -10.65 -11.41
N GLY A 86 7.15 -9.82 -12.37
CA GLY A 86 8.01 -9.23 -13.40
C GLY A 86 9.09 -8.31 -12.79
N ALA A 87 8.72 -7.47 -11.83
CA ALA A 87 9.64 -6.58 -11.15
C ALA A 87 10.68 -7.35 -10.30
N ILE A 88 10.26 -8.39 -9.59
CA ILE A 88 11.13 -9.27 -8.80
C ILE A 88 12.13 -9.97 -9.73
N ARG A 89 11.67 -10.53 -10.86
CA ARG A 89 12.52 -11.18 -11.84
C ARG A 89 13.54 -10.19 -12.41
N THR A 90 13.08 -9.01 -12.80
CA THR A 90 13.95 -7.94 -13.32
C THR A 90 15.05 -7.57 -12.34
N LEU A 91 14.73 -7.44 -11.05
CA LEU A 91 15.72 -7.14 -10.01
C LEU A 91 16.68 -8.33 -9.81
N ALA A 92 16.16 -9.55 -9.78
CA ALA A 92 16.95 -10.78 -9.57
C ALA A 92 17.97 -11.05 -10.67
N GLU A 93 17.68 -10.59 -11.89
CA GLU A 93 18.53 -10.73 -13.07
C GLU A 93 19.57 -9.62 -13.20
N GLN A 94 19.52 -8.58 -12.35
CA GLN A 94 20.51 -7.51 -12.40
C GLN A 94 21.89 -7.96 -11.92
N PRO A 95 22.95 -7.66 -12.67
CA PRO A 95 24.30 -7.91 -12.21
C PRO A 95 24.57 -7.31 -10.85
N GLY A 96 25.14 -8.11 -9.96
CA GLY A 96 25.45 -7.71 -8.57
C GLY A 96 24.27 -7.80 -7.60
N THR A 97 23.11 -8.31 -8.02
CA THR A 97 21.98 -8.58 -7.10
C THR A 97 22.05 -10.02 -6.58
N ARG A 98 21.86 -10.19 -5.28
CA ARG A 98 21.72 -11.51 -4.64
C ARG A 98 20.31 -12.04 -4.87
N ARG A 99 20.18 -12.98 -5.79
CA ARG A 99 18.88 -13.61 -6.14
C ARG A 99 18.21 -14.31 -4.95
N ASP A 100 19.00 -14.81 -4.00
CA ASP A 100 18.54 -15.47 -2.78
C ASP A 100 18.17 -14.50 -1.65
N ARG A 101 18.35 -13.20 -1.86
CA ARG A 101 18.10 -12.14 -0.88
C ARG A 101 17.30 -11.00 -1.50
N ILE A 102 16.13 -11.34 -2.02
CA ILE A 102 15.17 -10.37 -2.55
C ILE A 102 14.01 -10.25 -1.58
N PHE A 103 13.63 -9.02 -1.27
CA PHE A 103 12.53 -8.65 -0.41
C PHE A 103 11.50 -7.86 -1.21
N ALA A 104 10.24 -7.87 -0.77
CA ALA A 104 9.25 -6.90 -1.22
C ALA A 104 8.87 -5.98 -0.07
N LEU A 105 8.83 -4.67 -0.35
CA LEU A 105 8.31 -3.64 0.53
C LEU A 105 7.07 -3.05 -0.10
N GLY A 106 5.90 -3.41 0.42
CA GLY A 106 4.61 -2.91 -0.05
C GLY A 106 4.07 -1.82 0.86
N ASN A 107 3.37 -0.84 0.27
CA ASN A 107 2.60 0.16 1.02
C ASN A 107 1.11 -0.01 0.75
N SER A 108 0.28 0.01 1.80
CA SER A 108 -1.17 -0.01 1.68
C SER A 108 -1.66 -1.19 0.82
N GLU A 109 -2.40 -0.95 -0.28
CA GLU A 109 -2.78 -1.96 -1.29
C GLU A 109 -1.58 -2.81 -1.76
N GLY A 110 -0.39 -2.20 -1.93
CA GLY A 110 0.82 -2.91 -2.34
C GLY A 110 1.24 -4.03 -1.39
N THR A 111 0.80 -3.99 -0.13
CA THR A 111 1.02 -5.07 0.84
C THR A 111 0.23 -6.33 0.49
N LEU A 112 -0.98 -6.16 -0.05
CA LEU A 112 -1.83 -7.27 -0.52
C LEU A 112 -1.19 -7.97 -1.71
N HIS A 113 -0.62 -7.21 -2.66
CA HIS A 113 0.09 -7.78 -3.80
C HIS A 113 1.34 -8.56 -3.37
N ALA A 114 2.11 -8.03 -2.42
CA ALA A 114 3.29 -8.68 -1.88
C ALA A 114 2.95 -10.00 -1.14
N LEU A 115 1.89 -9.99 -0.32
CA LEU A 115 1.40 -11.17 0.38
C LEU A 115 0.89 -12.22 -0.62
N ASN A 116 0.04 -11.83 -1.57
CA ASN A 116 -0.51 -12.75 -2.56
C ASN A 116 0.57 -13.34 -3.47
N TYR A 117 1.59 -12.56 -3.88
CA TYR A 117 2.74 -13.09 -4.59
C TYR A 117 3.43 -14.22 -3.81
N GLN A 118 3.66 -14.00 -2.51
CA GLN A 118 4.39 -14.99 -1.70
C GLN A 118 3.57 -16.25 -1.39
N VAL A 119 2.23 -16.13 -1.34
CA VAL A 119 1.33 -17.27 -1.04
C VAL A 119 1.06 -18.13 -2.26
N HIS A 120 0.94 -17.52 -3.46
CA HIS A 120 0.50 -18.22 -4.68
C HIS A 120 1.68 -18.64 -5.56
N ASP A 121 2.53 -19.53 -5.04
CA ASP A 121 3.66 -20.16 -5.76
C ASP A 121 4.61 -19.15 -6.44
N PRO A 122 5.40 -18.42 -5.66
CA PRO A 122 6.30 -17.42 -6.19
C PRO A 122 7.41 -18.07 -7.03
N GLY A 123 7.54 -17.70 -8.29
CA GLY A 123 8.62 -18.20 -9.16
C GLY A 123 10.03 -17.86 -8.62
N ILE A 124 10.17 -16.79 -7.85
CA ILE A 124 11.35 -16.43 -7.05
C ILE A 124 10.88 -16.18 -5.62
N PRO A 125 11.12 -17.09 -4.68
CA PRO A 125 10.76 -16.89 -3.28
C PRO A 125 11.43 -15.64 -2.71
N LEU A 126 10.68 -14.85 -1.94
CA LEU A 126 11.22 -13.68 -1.25
C LEU A 126 11.94 -14.11 0.04
N ALA A 127 13.00 -13.41 0.39
CA ALA A 127 13.71 -13.59 1.66
C ALA A 127 12.92 -13.01 2.86
N GLY A 128 11.94 -12.17 2.59
CA GLY A 128 11.01 -11.59 3.57
C GLY A 128 10.16 -10.47 2.98
N LEU A 129 9.17 -10.05 3.76
CA LEU A 129 8.22 -8.99 3.40
C LEU A 129 8.31 -7.84 4.40
N VAL A 130 8.25 -6.61 3.90
CA VAL A 130 8.00 -5.40 4.69
C VAL A 130 6.65 -4.85 4.26
N LEU A 131 5.70 -4.78 5.18
CA LEU A 131 4.32 -4.37 4.93
C LEU A 131 4.07 -3.05 5.67
N THR A 132 3.97 -1.94 4.94
CA THR A 132 3.75 -0.62 5.52
C THR A 132 2.30 -0.19 5.32
N GLY A 133 1.60 0.14 6.40
CA GLY A 133 0.17 0.46 6.39
C GLY A 133 -0.71 -0.65 5.78
N PRO A 134 -0.51 -1.94 6.11
CA PRO A 134 -1.34 -3.02 5.57
C PRO A 134 -2.75 -2.96 6.15
N PRO A 135 -3.81 -3.06 5.33
CA PRO A 135 -5.19 -3.12 5.82
C PRO A 135 -5.45 -4.47 6.51
N GLY A 136 -5.53 -4.47 7.83
CA GLY A 136 -5.82 -5.68 8.62
C GLY A 136 -7.28 -6.11 8.57
N ARG A 137 -8.17 -5.18 8.21
CA ARG A 137 -9.59 -5.38 7.87
C ARG A 137 -9.74 -5.30 6.36
N SER A 138 -10.90 -5.69 5.82
CA SER A 138 -11.14 -5.50 4.38
C SER A 138 -10.99 -4.02 3.97
N VAL A 139 -10.49 -3.77 2.77
CA VAL A 139 -10.32 -2.41 2.25
C VAL A 139 -11.62 -1.61 2.30
N GLY A 140 -12.76 -2.27 2.01
CA GLY A 140 -14.07 -1.65 2.16
C GLY A 140 -14.40 -1.26 3.60
N ALA A 141 -14.05 -2.09 4.59
CA ALA A 141 -14.23 -1.77 6.00
C ALA A 141 -13.31 -0.63 6.48
N VAL A 142 -12.06 -0.59 6.01
CA VAL A 142 -11.13 0.50 6.27
C VAL A 142 -11.68 1.81 5.70
N THR A 143 -12.11 1.81 4.43
CA THR A 143 -12.69 2.98 3.78
C THR A 143 -13.95 3.46 4.50
N ARG A 144 -14.82 2.52 4.90
CA ARG A 144 -16.03 2.86 5.68
C ARG A 144 -15.68 3.52 7.01
N SER A 145 -14.62 3.05 7.68
CA SER A 145 -14.16 3.65 8.95
C SER A 145 -13.68 5.09 8.76
N GLN A 146 -12.95 5.38 7.68
CA GLN A 146 -12.51 6.73 7.33
C GLN A 146 -13.72 7.65 7.08
N LEU A 147 -14.71 7.18 6.31
CA LEU A 147 -15.95 7.93 6.07
C LEU A 147 -16.77 8.14 7.35
N ALA A 148 -16.80 7.14 8.24
CA ALA A 148 -17.46 7.26 9.53
C ALA A 148 -16.82 8.35 10.40
N ALA A 149 -15.49 8.42 10.46
CA ALA A 149 -14.78 9.47 11.18
C ALA A 149 -15.11 10.86 10.61
N GLN A 150 -15.14 11.02 9.29
CA GLN A 150 -15.54 12.28 8.65
C GLN A 150 -17.01 12.63 8.89
N ALA A 151 -17.90 11.63 8.92
CA ALA A 151 -19.32 11.81 9.09
C ALA A 151 -19.72 12.33 10.49
N THR A 152 -18.84 12.19 11.51
CA THR A 152 -19.08 12.73 12.85
C THR A 152 -19.26 14.25 12.85
N GLY A 153 -18.70 14.96 11.88
CA GLY A 153 -18.86 16.41 11.70
C GLY A 153 -20.21 16.85 11.10
N PHE A 154 -21.07 15.91 10.69
CA PHE A 154 -22.36 16.22 10.04
C PHE A 154 -23.55 15.77 10.90
N PRO A 155 -24.59 16.63 11.08
CA PRO A 155 -25.78 16.27 11.85
C PRO A 155 -26.50 15.01 11.34
N ASN A 156 -26.42 14.73 10.03
CA ASN A 156 -27.00 13.56 9.36
C ASN A 156 -25.97 12.49 8.99
N GLY A 157 -24.81 12.47 9.63
CA GLY A 157 -23.69 11.58 9.29
C GLY A 157 -24.07 10.10 9.25
N GLY A 158 -24.89 9.62 10.20
CA GLY A 158 -25.39 8.25 10.19
C GLY A 158 -26.25 7.91 8.98
N GLN A 159 -27.08 8.86 8.51
CA GLN A 159 -27.88 8.69 7.29
C GLN A 159 -26.97 8.60 6.05
N LEU A 160 -25.95 9.49 5.97
CA LEU A 160 -24.99 9.48 4.85
C LEU A 160 -24.22 8.16 4.79
N LEU A 161 -23.79 7.62 5.93
CA LEU A 161 -23.17 6.29 5.98
C LEU A 161 -24.12 5.18 5.51
N GLY A 162 -25.39 5.23 5.89
CA GLY A 162 -26.39 4.27 5.41
C GLY A 162 -26.59 4.31 3.89
N LEU A 163 -26.57 5.50 3.28
CA LEU A 163 -26.63 5.66 1.83
C LEU A 163 -25.39 5.12 1.13
N TYR A 164 -24.20 5.36 1.71
CA TYR A 164 -22.96 4.79 1.24
C TYR A 164 -22.98 3.26 1.31
N ASP A 165 -23.35 2.68 2.47
CA ASP A 165 -23.42 1.24 2.68
C ASP A 165 -24.38 0.57 1.67
N ALA A 166 -25.52 1.19 1.39
CA ALA A 166 -26.48 0.69 0.40
C ALA A 166 -25.91 0.71 -1.04
N ALA A 167 -25.17 1.75 -1.41
CA ALA A 167 -24.53 1.83 -2.72
C ALA A 167 -23.42 0.78 -2.88
N VAL A 168 -22.57 0.61 -1.87
CA VAL A 168 -21.51 -0.40 -1.87
C VAL A 168 -22.09 -1.83 -1.89
N ALA A 169 -23.16 -2.08 -1.16
CA ALA A 169 -23.83 -3.38 -1.17
C ALA A 169 -24.35 -3.75 -2.57
N ARG A 170 -24.95 -2.79 -3.30
CA ARG A 170 -25.35 -3.01 -4.70
C ARG A 170 -24.15 -3.31 -5.59
N PHE A 171 -23.08 -2.51 -5.49
CA PHE A 171 -21.84 -2.74 -6.24
C PHE A 171 -21.29 -4.15 -6.04
N LEU A 172 -21.18 -4.60 -4.79
CA LEU A 172 -20.67 -5.94 -4.47
C LEU A 172 -21.63 -7.06 -4.93
N ALA A 173 -22.92 -6.76 -5.09
CA ALA A 173 -23.90 -7.68 -5.67
C ALA A 173 -23.89 -7.68 -7.22
N GLY A 174 -22.96 -6.97 -7.86
CA GLY A 174 -22.88 -6.84 -9.32
C GLY A 174 -24.00 -5.99 -9.93
N GLN A 175 -24.63 -5.14 -9.11
CA GLN A 175 -25.68 -4.20 -9.53
C GLN A 175 -25.10 -2.79 -9.63
N PRO A 176 -25.69 -1.88 -10.42
CA PRO A 176 -25.30 -0.47 -10.41
C PRO A 176 -25.35 0.10 -8.99
N ALA A 177 -24.25 0.68 -8.53
CA ALA A 177 -24.15 1.26 -7.20
C ALA A 177 -25.15 2.43 -7.01
N ALA A 178 -25.40 3.19 -8.08
CA ALA A 178 -26.36 4.29 -8.12
C ALA A 178 -26.28 5.19 -6.87
N PRO A 179 -25.15 5.89 -6.63
CA PRO A 179 -24.92 6.64 -5.41
C PRO A 179 -25.97 7.76 -5.26
N ASP A 180 -26.56 7.86 -4.07
CA ASP A 180 -27.60 8.84 -3.77
C ASP A 180 -27.06 10.28 -3.93
N PRO A 181 -27.81 11.20 -4.58
CA PRO A 181 -27.40 12.60 -4.74
C PRO A 181 -27.14 13.35 -3.41
N ALA A 182 -27.73 12.91 -2.30
CA ALA A 182 -27.50 13.48 -0.97
C ALA A 182 -26.09 13.20 -0.43
N LEU A 183 -25.38 12.20 -0.96
CA LEU A 183 -24.00 11.92 -0.57
C LEU A 183 -23.07 13.07 -0.99
N PRO A 184 -22.03 13.40 -0.17
CA PRO A 184 -21.00 14.34 -0.55
C PRO A 184 -20.36 14.00 -1.90
N VAL A 185 -19.97 15.03 -2.66
CA VAL A 185 -19.43 14.86 -4.02
C VAL A 185 -18.24 13.89 -4.04
N GLY A 186 -17.31 13.98 -3.07
CA GLY A 186 -16.16 13.08 -2.98
C GLY A 186 -16.55 11.62 -2.76
N VAL A 187 -17.59 11.36 -1.95
CA VAL A 187 -18.10 9.99 -1.71
C VAL A 187 -18.77 9.43 -2.97
N ARG A 188 -19.56 10.25 -3.68
CA ARG A 188 -20.14 9.84 -4.97
C ARG A 188 -19.08 9.55 -6.01
N PHE A 189 -18.02 10.37 -6.06
CA PHE A 189 -16.87 10.14 -6.94
C PHE A 189 -16.15 8.82 -6.61
N LEU A 190 -15.90 8.54 -5.32
CA LEU A 190 -15.33 7.27 -4.88
C LEU A 190 -16.16 6.07 -5.36
N ILE A 191 -17.48 6.09 -5.13
CA ILE A 191 -18.37 5.01 -5.55
C ILE A 191 -18.35 4.85 -7.08
N SER A 192 -18.41 5.95 -7.83
CA SER A 192 -18.33 5.91 -9.29
C SER A 192 -16.98 5.39 -9.81
N ALA A 193 -15.90 5.65 -9.09
CA ALA A 193 -14.59 5.11 -9.43
C ALA A 193 -14.50 3.59 -9.25
N LEU A 194 -15.22 3.02 -8.28
CA LEU A 194 -15.32 1.55 -8.12
C LEU A 194 -15.98 0.88 -9.32
N GLU A 195 -17.02 1.50 -9.89
CA GLU A 195 -17.75 0.97 -11.04
C GLU A 195 -17.09 1.26 -12.39
N ASN A 196 -15.99 2.01 -12.41
CA ASN A 196 -15.32 2.33 -13.66
C ASN A 196 -14.85 1.03 -14.34
N PRO A 197 -15.24 0.78 -15.61
CA PRO A 197 -14.83 -0.44 -16.32
C PRO A 197 -13.31 -0.65 -16.38
N ALA A 198 -12.51 0.43 -16.33
CA ALA A 198 -11.06 0.35 -16.25
C ALA A 198 -10.55 -0.19 -14.90
N ASN A 199 -11.37 -0.18 -13.84
CA ASN A 199 -11.02 -0.69 -12.52
C ASN A 199 -11.63 -2.08 -12.23
N LEU A 200 -12.48 -2.59 -13.12
CA LEU A 200 -13.11 -3.90 -12.94
C LEU A 200 -12.34 -5.01 -13.67
N PRO A 201 -12.29 -6.23 -13.09
CA PRO A 201 -12.91 -6.67 -11.84
C PRO A 201 -12.13 -6.31 -10.56
N PHE A 202 -10.95 -5.74 -10.66
CA PHE A 202 -10.03 -5.46 -9.55
C PHE A 202 -10.69 -4.73 -8.37
N ALA A 203 -11.54 -3.73 -8.63
CA ALA A 203 -12.20 -2.98 -7.56
C ALA A 203 -13.06 -3.87 -6.65
N CYS A 204 -13.78 -4.87 -7.20
CA CYS A 204 -14.54 -5.83 -6.42
C CYS A 204 -13.63 -6.74 -5.58
N GLU A 205 -12.54 -7.25 -6.18
CA GLU A 205 -11.57 -8.10 -5.50
C GLU A 205 -10.90 -7.34 -4.35
N LEU A 206 -10.43 -6.12 -4.61
CA LEU A 206 -9.76 -5.27 -3.63
C LEU A 206 -10.70 -4.91 -2.47
N TRP A 207 -11.97 -4.60 -2.73
CA TRP A 207 -12.90 -4.11 -1.71
C TRP A 207 -13.12 -5.11 -0.59
N THR A 208 -13.04 -6.39 -0.90
CA THR A 208 -13.21 -7.50 0.04
C THR A 208 -11.89 -8.03 0.60
N ALA A 209 -10.74 -7.65 0.03
CA ALA A 209 -9.43 -8.12 0.43
C ALA A 209 -8.96 -7.48 1.74
N ASP A 210 -8.25 -8.25 2.55
CA ASP A 210 -7.50 -7.81 3.73
C ASP A 210 -6.12 -8.48 3.76
N ALA A 211 -5.19 -7.92 4.56
CA ALA A 211 -3.85 -8.49 4.70
C ALA A 211 -3.77 -9.61 5.74
N ALA A 212 -4.75 -9.76 6.62
CA ALA A 212 -4.72 -10.75 7.68
C ALA A 212 -4.93 -12.17 7.15
N ALA A 213 -5.78 -12.32 6.11
CA ALA A 213 -6.06 -13.63 5.52
C ALA A 213 -4.79 -14.25 4.90
N PRO A 214 -4.12 -13.65 3.90
CA PRO A 214 -2.92 -14.23 3.30
C PRO A 214 -1.72 -14.27 4.25
N LEU A 215 -1.65 -13.39 5.26
CA LEU A 215 -0.57 -13.42 6.26
C LEU A 215 -0.48 -14.76 7.01
N ARG A 216 -1.60 -15.47 7.21
CA ARG A 216 -1.63 -16.78 7.86
C ARG A 216 -0.85 -17.84 7.08
N ASP A 217 -0.81 -17.69 5.76
CA ASP A 217 -0.22 -18.67 4.84
C ASP A 217 1.21 -18.34 4.42
N VAL A 218 1.66 -17.09 4.62
CA VAL A 218 3.04 -16.68 4.39
C VAL A 218 3.99 -17.43 5.33
N ARG A 219 5.11 -17.93 4.78
CA ARG A 219 6.11 -18.73 5.52
C ARG A 219 7.51 -18.09 5.54
N VAL A 220 7.63 -16.86 5.08
CA VAL A 220 8.86 -16.06 5.16
C VAL A 220 8.74 -15.04 6.29
N PRO A 221 9.86 -14.50 6.80
CA PRO A 221 9.82 -13.42 7.77
C PRO A 221 9.02 -12.21 7.28
N VAL A 222 8.24 -11.59 8.16
CA VAL A 222 7.42 -10.42 7.86
C VAL A 222 7.68 -9.31 8.88
N LEU A 223 7.88 -8.10 8.39
CA LEU A 223 7.83 -6.87 9.18
C LEU A 223 6.55 -6.11 8.83
N ILE A 224 5.74 -5.82 9.83
CA ILE A 224 4.52 -5.00 9.71
C ILE A 224 4.80 -3.65 10.36
N VAL A 225 4.62 -2.57 9.61
CA VAL A 225 4.84 -1.20 10.06
C VAL A 225 3.56 -0.39 9.86
N ILE A 226 2.96 0.09 10.93
CA ILE A 226 1.79 1.00 10.87
C ILE A 226 2.11 2.20 11.74
N GLY A 227 2.25 3.37 11.12
CA GLY A 227 2.54 4.61 11.85
C GLY A 227 1.38 5.04 12.73
N LYS A 228 1.66 5.56 13.94
CA LYS A 228 0.60 6.07 14.82
C LYS A 228 -0.06 7.35 14.31
N LYS A 229 0.53 8.02 13.32
CA LYS A 229 -0.05 9.18 12.60
C LYS A 229 -0.75 8.77 11.29
N ASP A 230 -0.87 7.47 11.03
CA ASP A 230 -1.64 6.97 9.88
C ASP A 230 -3.14 7.17 10.13
N LEU A 231 -3.78 8.02 9.30
CA LEU A 231 -5.22 8.29 9.34
C LEU A 231 -6.01 7.43 8.33
N GLN A 232 -5.32 6.61 7.53
CA GLN A 232 -5.98 5.72 6.57
C GLN A 232 -6.11 4.30 7.11
N VAL A 233 -5.01 3.73 7.61
CA VAL A 233 -4.97 2.41 8.24
C VAL A 233 -4.67 2.63 9.73
N ASP A 234 -5.60 2.24 10.57
CA ASP A 234 -5.48 2.47 12.01
C ASP A 234 -4.60 1.42 12.68
N TRP A 235 -3.54 1.85 13.36
CA TRP A 235 -2.56 0.95 13.95
C TRP A 235 -3.12 -0.02 15.00
N GLN A 236 -4.25 0.31 15.64
CA GLN A 236 -4.96 -0.57 16.56
C GLN A 236 -5.98 -1.43 15.83
N ALA A 237 -6.94 -0.79 15.14
CA ALA A 237 -8.07 -1.48 14.50
C ALA A 237 -7.64 -2.41 13.35
N ASP A 238 -6.54 -2.09 12.65
CA ASP A 238 -5.97 -2.93 11.60
C ASP A 238 -4.79 -3.76 12.11
N GLY A 239 -4.04 -3.27 13.10
CA GLY A 239 -2.94 -4.01 13.72
C GLY A 239 -3.42 -5.26 14.47
N GLU A 240 -4.54 -5.19 15.20
CA GLU A 240 -5.07 -6.32 15.99
C GLU A 240 -5.45 -7.54 15.12
N PRO A 241 -6.17 -7.43 13.98
CA PRO A 241 -6.40 -8.56 13.08
C PRO A 241 -5.11 -9.20 12.57
N LEU A 242 -4.09 -8.39 12.25
CA LEU A 242 -2.78 -8.88 11.79
C LEU A 242 -2.02 -9.61 12.90
N GLN A 243 -2.06 -9.10 14.13
CA GLN A 243 -1.48 -9.77 15.29
C GLN A 243 -2.17 -11.12 15.56
N ARG A 244 -3.50 -11.17 15.47
CA ARG A 244 -4.25 -12.44 15.59
C ARG A 244 -3.89 -13.41 14.45
N ALA A 245 -3.76 -12.93 13.22
CA ALA A 245 -3.42 -13.74 12.07
C ALA A 245 -2.03 -14.37 12.16
N SER A 246 -1.10 -13.71 12.87
CA SER A 246 0.28 -14.16 13.07
C SER A 246 0.55 -14.72 14.48
N ALA A 247 -0.50 -15.03 15.25
CA ALA A 247 -0.35 -15.52 16.62
C ALA A 247 0.53 -16.79 16.67
N GLY A 248 1.49 -16.80 17.59
CA GLY A 248 2.46 -17.89 17.74
C GLY A 248 3.63 -17.90 16.75
N ARG A 249 3.70 -16.95 15.81
CA ARG A 249 4.82 -16.79 14.87
C ARG A 249 5.90 -15.88 15.45
N THR A 250 7.14 -16.37 15.48
CA THR A 250 8.31 -15.62 15.95
C THR A 250 9.03 -14.88 14.81
N ASP A 251 8.65 -15.15 13.58
CA ASP A 251 9.21 -14.56 12.36
C ASP A 251 8.38 -13.35 11.84
N VAL A 252 7.30 -12.98 12.54
CA VAL A 252 6.51 -11.77 12.27
C VAL A 252 6.81 -10.73 13.34
N SER A 253 7.22 -9.55 12.92
CA SER A 253 7.53 -8.41 13.77
C SER A 253 6.55 -7.25 13.50
N PHE A 254 6.20 -6.50 14.54
CA PHE A 254 5.34 -5.32 14.46
C PHE A 254 6.09 -4.09 14.93
N LEU A 255 5.98 -3.00 14.17
CA LEU A 255 6.47 -1.68 14.50
C LEU A 255 5.33 -0.66 14.37
N PHE A 256 5.22 0.21 15.37
CA PHE A 256 4.24 1.29 15.39
C PHE A 256 4.95 2.62 15.63
N PRO A 257 5.71 3.16 14.64
CA PRO A 257 6.47 4.39 14.80
C PRO A 257 5.58 5.55 15.22
N GLU A 258 6.03 6.33 16.19
CA GLU A 258 5.22 7.37 16.84
C GLU A 258 4.78 8.47 15.87
N ASN A 259 5.67 8.86 14.96
CA ASN A 259 5.45 10.02 14.09
C ASN A 259 5.32 9.68 12.60
N ALA A 260 5.28 8.40 12.23
CA ALA A 260 5.09 8.02 10.84
C ALA A 260 3.61 8.10 10.43
N ASN A 261 3.34 8.71 9.27
CA ASN A 261 2.02 8.70 8.64
C ASN A 261 1.87 7.51 7.64
N HIS A 262 0.76 7.45 6.91
CA HIS A 262 0.42 6.35 6.00
C HIS A 262 1.49 6.03 4.93
N VAL A 263 2.22 7.04 4.48
CA VAL A 263 3.29 6.90 3.50
C VAL A 263 4.68 7.03 4.11
N LEU A 264 4.79 6.76 5.42
CA LEU A 264 6.04 6.83 6.20
C LEU A 264 6.68 8.22 6.26
N LYS A 265 5.93 9.30 6.01
CA LYS A 265 6.43 10.66 6.26
C LYS A 265 6.30 11.00 7.73
N HIS A 266 7.27 11.80 8.21
CA HIS A 266 7.28 12.31 9.57
C HIS A 266 6.19 13.36 9.80
N GLU A 267 5.31 13.13 10.76
CA GLU A 267 4.24 14.02 11.19
C GLU A 267 4.34 14.24 12.71
N PRO A 268 4.90 15.36 13.16
CA PRO A 268 5.13 15.61 14.58
C PRO A 268 3.89 16.04 15.36
N ARG A 269 2.82 16.46 14.68
CA ARG A 269 1.60 16.94 15.33
C ARG A 269 0.86 15.80 16.05
N PRO A 270 0.15 16.06 17.14
CA PRO A 270 -0.76 15.10 17.76
C PRO A 270 -1.77 14.53 16.76
N ARG A 271 -2.09 13.24 16.89
CA ARG A 271 -3.01 12.56 15.95
C ARG A 271 -4.42 13.16 15.95
N ASP A 272 -4.90 13.60 17.08
CA ASP A 272 -6.23 14.22 17.28
C ASP A 272 -6.33 15.65 16.72
N GLU A 273 -5.21 16.25 16.35
CA GLU A 273 -5.14 17.54 15.66
C GLU A 273 -5.06 17.39 14.13
N LEU A 274 -5.00 16.14 13.62
CA LEU A 274 -4.81 15.90 12.20
C LEU A 274 -6.15 15.72 11.47
N GLU A 275 -6.33 16.48 10.40
CA GLU A 275 -7.42 16.31 9.44
C GLU A 275 -6.94 15.44 8.27
N GLN A 276 -7.72 14.40 7.92
CA GLN A 276 -7.30 13.41 6.90
C GLN A 276 -6.98 14.05 5.54
N ALA A 277 -7.82 14.96 5.05
CA ALA A 277 -7.60 15.61 3.75
C ALA A 277 -6.33 16.50 3.77
N GLU A 278 -6.08 17.22 4.87
CA GLU A 278 -4.87 18.02 5.04
C GLU A 278 -3.63 17.13 5.08
N ALA A 279 -3.66 16.05 5.88
CA ALA A 279 -2.56 15.11 5.99
C ALA A 279 -2.21 14.46 4.64
N MET A 280 -3.21 14.04 3.87
CA MET A 280 -3.01 13.47 2.54
C MET A 280 -2.39 14.49 1.55
N ASN A 281 -2.80 15.75 1.60
CA ASN A 281 -2.25 16.81 0.76
C ASN A 281 -0.76 17.08 1.05
N ARG A 282 -0.26 16.67 2.21
CA ARG A 282 1.15 16.81 2.56
C ARG A 282 2.02 15.60 2.25
N TYR A 283 1.46 14.49 1.78
CA TYR A 283 2.23 13.26 1.53
C TYR A 283 3.42 13.48 0.58
N ASN A 284 3.24 14.29 -0.45
CA ASN A 284 4.26 14.58 -1.46
C ASN A 284 4.80 16.03 -1.39
N ALA A 285 4.59 16.72 -0.27
CA ALA A 285 5.12 18.08 -0.08
C ALA A 285 6.66 18.06 -0.10
N SER A 286 7.25 19.10 -0.68
CA SER A 286 8.71 19.18 -0.89
C SER A 286 9.52 19.22 0.40
N ASP A 287 8.93 19.71 1.48
CA ASP A 287 9.50 19.79 2.84
C ASP A 287 9.26 18.53 3.69
N ALA A 288 8.43 17.60 3.24
CA ALA A 288 8.12 16.38 3.98
C ALA A 288 9.25 15.35 3.83
N SER A 289 9.84 14.94 4.94
CA SER A 289 10.85 13.87 5.00
C SER A 289 10.25 12.54 5.45
N LEU A 290 10.93 11.44 5.19
CA LEU A 290 10.58 10.15 5.80
C LEU A 290 10.77 10.22 7.31
N ASP A 291 9.96 9.46 8.03
CA ASP A 291 10.13 9.27 9.46
C ASP A 291 11.42 8.50 9.74
N PRO A 292 12.36 9.07 10.52
CA PRO A 292 13.67 8.47 10.72
C PRO A 292 13.63 7.17 11.51
N GLU A 293 12.70 7.02 12.47
CA GLU A 293 12.52 5.79 13.24
C GLU A 293 12.05 4.66 12.30
N ALA A 294 10.98 4.91 11.54
CA ALA A 294 10.45 3.92 10.60
C ALA A 294 11.51 3.46 9.58
N VAL A 295 12.28 4.38 9.02
CA VAL A 295 13.33 4.04 8.05
C VAL A 295 14.46 3.24 8.69
N ALA A 296 14.94 3.66 9.87
CA ALA A 296 16.03 2.99 10.58
C ALA A 296 15.64 1.54 10.93
N ASP A 297 14.44 1.33 11.42
CA ASP A 297 13.93 0.01 11.80
C ASP A 297 13.71 -0.91 10.58
N ILE A 298 13.17 -0.38 9.48
CA ILE A 298 13.06 -1.14 8.23
C ILE A 298 14.44 -1.58 7.73
N VAL A 299 15.40 -0.66 7.69
CA VAL A 299 16.77 -0.95 7.25
C VAL A 299 17.45 -1.97 8.17
N ALA A 300 17.32 -1.82 9.48
CA ALA A 300 17.87 -2.75 10.46
C ALA A 300 17.27 -4.16 10.31
N TRP A 301 15.93 -4.24 10.13
CA TRP A 301 15.24 -5.51 9.93
C TRP A 301 15.67 -6.23 8.65
N LEU A 302 15.82 -5.51 7.55
CA LEU A 302 16.30 -6.02 6.26
C LEU A 302 17.77 -6.47 6.40
N GLY A 303 18.63 -5.66 7.03
CA GLY A 303 20.06 -5.95 7.25
C GLY A 303 20.28 -7.23 8.05
N ALA A 304 19.52 -7.45 9.11
CA ALA A 304 19.58 -8.65 9.92
C ALA A 304 19.22 -9.94 9.16
N ARG A 305 18.58 -9.83 7.99
CA ARG A 305 18.16 -10.94 7.11
C ARG A 305 18.93 -11.03 5.80
N SER A 306 20.00 -10.24 5.69
CA SER A 306 20.84 -10.15 4.48
C SER A 306 22.33 -10.45 4.73
N PRO A 307 22.70 -11.41 5.60
CA PRO A 307 24.10 -11.70 5.93
C PRO A 307 24.90 -12.17 4.71
#